data_9f25108e94169c10c7cd130744935f58
#
_entry.id   9f25108e94169c10c7cd130744935f58
#
_cell.length_a   1.000
_cell.length_b   1.000
_cell.length_c   1.000
_cell.angle_alpha   90.00
_cell.angle_beta   90.00
_cell.angle_gamma   90.00
#
_symmetry.space_group_name_H-M   'P 1'
#
loop_
_entity.id
_entity.type
_entity.pdbx_description
1 polymer ?
#
loop_
_entity_poly.entity_id
_entity_poly.type
_entity_poly.pdbx_seq_one_letter_code
_entity_poly.pdbx_strand_id
1 'polypeptide(L)'
;MERSERVFVDTNYFVALFNPSDTLHARAIRIGKEIDAAGVRLVMSNFIFLETVTILAQRRGKDTAREAGKYLLDGGGIEIIHLDEVLQRSSWAIFRELREKNMSFVDASIIAILKAEDMSRLITFDRADFKKLARRYSFRI
;
A
#
# COMPACT_ATOMS: atom_id res chain seq x y z
N MET A 1 18.14 20.16 5.42
CA MET A 1 17.93 19.12 4.41
C MET A 1 16.48 18.67 4.48
N GLU A 2 15.72 18.89 3.44
CA GLU A 2 14.34 18.44 3.40
C GLU A 2 14.30 16.92 3.26
N ARG A 3 13.47 16.28 4.07
CA ARG A 3 13.21 14.84 3.93
C ARG A 3 12.28 14.62 2.75
N SER A 4 12.56 13.59 1.95
CA SER A 4 11.64 13.16 0.91
C SER A 4 10.27 12.83 1.52
N GLU A 5 9.20 13.23 0.85
CA GLU A 5 7.85 12.84 1.25
C GLU A 5 7.73 11.32 1.24
N ARG A 6 7.15 10.76 2.29
CA ARG A 6 6.86 9.32 2.39
C ARG A 6 5.40 9.10 2.02
N VAL A 7 5.16 8.15 1.14
CA VAL A 7 3.81 7.79 0.70
C VAL A 7 3.59 6.31 0.91
N PHE A 8 2.54 5.95 1.63
CA PHE A 8 2.19 4.56 1.82
C PHE A 8 1.43 4.03 0.60
N VAL A 9 1.70 2.78 0.22
CA VAL A 9 1.16 2.18 -1.00
C VAL A 9 0.31 0.97 -0.67
N ASP A 10 -0.92 0.97 -1.17
CA ASP A 10 -1.84 -0.14 -1.05
C ASP A 10 -1.51 -1.26 -2.04
N THR A 11 -1.95 -2.45 -1.73
CA THR A 11 -1.75 -3.66 -2.54
C THR A 11 -2.20 -3.50 -3.99
N ASN A 12 -3.37 -2.89 -4.21
CA ASN A 12 -3.95 -2.79 -5.55
C ASN A 12 -3.06 -2.01 -6.53
N TYR A 13 -2.28 -1.04 -6.05
CA TYR A 13 -1.31 -0.35 -6.90
C TYR A 13 -0.22 -1.31 -7.39
N PHE A 14 0.39 -2.07 -6.47
CA PHE A 14 1.45 -3.00 -6.85
C PHE A 14 0.94 -4.13 -7.74
N VAL A 15 -0.25 -4.66 -7.46
CA VAL A 15 -0.85 -5.69 -8.32
C VAL A 15 -1.03 -5.16 -9.74
N ALA A 16 -1.55 -3.95 -9.89
CA ALA A 16 -1.72 -3.33 -11.21
C ALA A 16 -0.38 -3.08 -11.90
N LEU A 17 0.63 -2.66 -11.14
CA LEU A 17 1.97 -2.38 -11.66
C LEU A 17 2.62 -3.63 -12.25
N PHE A 18 2.51 -4.78 -11.58
CA PHE A 18 3.16 -6.02 -11.99
C PHE A 18 2.28 -6.94 -12.84
N ASN A 19 1.02 -6.60 -13.06
CA ASN A 19 0.10 -7.39 -13.87
C ASN A 19 -0.28 -6.63 -15.14
N PRO A 20 0.36 -6.91 -16.29
CA PRO A 20 0.02 -6.21 -17.55
C PRO A 20 -1.43 -6.38 -18.01
N SER A 21 -2.11 -7.41 -17.52
CA SER A 21 -3.52 -7.65 -17.84
C SER A 21 -4.50 -6.91 -16.94
N ASP A 22 -3.99 -6.23 -15.90
CA ASP A 22 -4.83 -5.43 -15.01
C ASP A 22 -5.34 -4.18 -15.76
N THR A 23 -6.62 -3.86 -15.63
CA THR A 23 -7.22 -2.69 -16.28
C THR A 23 -6.57 -1.37 -15.83
N LEU A 24 -5.95 -1.36 -14.66
CA LEU A 24 -5.27 -0.19 -14.10
C LEU A 24 -3.75 -0.19 -14.32
N HIS A 25 -3.24 -1.15 -15.10
CA HIS A 25 -1.80 -1.28 -15.32
C HIS A 25 -1.17 -0.01 -15.89
N ALA A 26 -1.74 0.54 -16.97
CA ALA A 26 -1.22 1.74 -17.61
C ALA A 26 -1.22 2.94 -16.64
N ARG A 27 -2.26 3.04 -15.83
CA ARG A 27 -2.37 4.10 -14.83
C ARG A 27 -1.33 3.93 -13.73
N ALA A 28 -1.08 2.71 -13.27
CA ALA A 28 -0.05 2.42 -12.27
C ALA A 28 1.35 2.78 -12.80
N ILE A 29 1.66 2.45 -14.04
CA ILE A 29 2.93 2.82 -14.69
C ILE A 29 3.09 4.35 -14.70
N ARG A 30 2.05 5.08 -15.07
CA ARG A 30 2.06 6.53 -15.13
C ARG A 30 2.28 7.17 -13.76
N ILE A 31 1.60 6.66 -12.73
CA ILE A 31 1.77 7.09 -11.35
C ILE A 31 3.21 6.83 -10.88
N GLY A 32 3.77 5.67 -11.24
CA GLY A 32 5.16 5.34 -10.90
C GLY A 32 6.17 6.33 -11.47
N LYS A 33 5.96 6.77 -12.70
CA LYS A 33 6.82 7.79 -13.34
C LYS A 33 6.70 9.15 -12.64
N GLU A 34 5.51 9.54 -12.24
CA GLU A 34 5.29 10.78 -11.49
C GLU A 34 5.96 10.74 -10.12
N ILE A 35 5.89 9.61 -9.43
CA ILE A 35 6.54 9.39 -8.14
C ILE A 35 8.05 9.49 -8.28
N ASP A 36 8.63 8.83 -9.26
CA ASP A 36 10.07 8.87 -9.51
C ASP A 36 10.54 10.31 -9.81
N ALA A 37 9.80 11.02 -10.64
CA ALA A 37 10.12 12.41 -10.97
C ALA A 37 10.02 13.33 -9.77
N ALA A 38 9.11 13.09 -8.84
CA ALA A 38 8.90 13.89 -7.64
C ALA A 38 9.87 13.55 -6.50
N GLY A 39 10.63 12.45 -6.61
CA GLY A 39 11.56 12.02 -5.57
C GLY A 39 10.87 11.54 -4.30
N VAL A 40 9.64 11.05 -4.41
CA VAL A 40 8.84 10.57 -3.28
C VAL A 40 9.31 9.17 -2.89
N ARG A 41 9.42 8.92 -1.57
CA ARG A 41 9.76 7.61 -1.03
C ARG A 41 8.50 6.77 -0.84
N LEU A 42 8.44 5.63 -1.49
CA LEU A 42 7.36 4.67 -1.29
C LEU A 42 7.59 3.85 -0.03
N VAL A 43 6.50 3.60 0.67
CA VAL A 43 6.48 2.80 1.91
C VAL A 43 5.40 1.75 1.78
N MET A 44 5.71 0.52 2.18
CA MET A 44 4.73 -0.56 2.30
C MET A 44 4.90 -1.25 3.64
N SER A 45 4.02 -2.18 3.94
CA SER A 45 4.18 -3.06 5.10
C SER A 45 4.43 -4.50 4.65
N ASN A 46 4.84 -5.34 5.59
CA ASN A 46 4.92 -6.78 5.35
C ASN A 46 3.55 -7.38 5.00
N PHE A 47 2.44 -6.81 5.48
CA PHE A 47 1.09 -7.25 5.10
C PHE A 47 0.81 -6.95 3.63
N ILE A 48 1.19 -5.76 3.16
CA ILE A 48 1.05 -5.39 1.75
C ILE A 48 1.91 -6.31 0.87
N PHE A 49 3.13 -6.61 1.30
CA PHE A 49 3.99 -7.56 0.59
C PHE A 49 3.33 -8.94 0.47
N LEU A 50 2.86 -9.47 1.60
CA LEU A 50 2.20 -10.77 1.65
C LEU A 50 1.01 -10.83 0.69
N GLU A 51 0.14 -9.83 0.76
CA GLU A 51 -1.06 -9.77 -0.06
C GLU A 51 -0.72 -9.62 -1.55
N THR A 52 0.22 -8.77 -1.88
CA THR A 52 0.66 -8.53 -3.27
C THR A 52 1.21 -9.81 -3.91
N VAL A 53 2.14 -10.47 -3.25
CA VAL A 53 2.76 -11.70 -3.76
C VAL A 53 1.71 -12.82 -3.90
N THR A 54 0.82 -12.94 -2.91
CA THR A 54 -0.24 -13.94 -2.93
C THR A 54 -1.19 -13.74 -4.11
N ILE A 55 -1.67 -12.51 -4.31
CA ILE A 55 -2.59 -12.20 -5.40
C ILE A 55 -1.92 -12.39 -6.77
N LEU A 56 -0.68 -11.94 -6.93
CA LEU A 56 0.05 -12.11 -8.19
C LEU A 56 0.29 -13.59 -8.50
N ALA A 57 0.63 -14.40 -7.49
CA ALA A 57 0.80 -15.84 -7.69
C ALA A 57 -0.51 -16.49 -8.16
N GLN A 58 -1.63 -16.08 -7.61
CA GLN A 58 -2.95 -16.60 -7.99
C GLN A 58 -3.36 -16.17 -9.40
N ARG A 59 -3.13 -14.92 -9.76
CA ARG A 59 -3.61 -14.33 -11.03
C ARG A 59 -2.65 -14.52 -12.19
N ARG A 60 -1.34 -14.52 -11.94
CA ARG A 60 -0.31 -14.52 -12.98
C ARG A 60 0.71 -15.65 -12.84
N GLY A 61 0.68 -16.42 -11.77
CA GLY A 61 1.61 -17.50 -11.52
C GLY A 61 2.83 -17.09 -10.70
N LYS A 62 3.58 -18.10 -10.28
CA LYS A 62 4.72 -17.94 -9.34
C LYS A 62 5.86 -17.11 -9.92
N ASP A 63 6.11 -17.18 -11.22
CA ASP A 63 7.25 -16.47 -11.82
C ASP A 63 7.04 -14.96 -11.72
N THR A 64 5.85 -14.47 -12.06
CA THR A 64 5.49 -13.05 -11.91
C THR A 64 5.56 -12.63 -10.43
N ALA A 65 5.03 -13.46 -9.54
CA ALA A 65 5.05 -13.18 -8.09
C ALA A 65 6.48 -13.11 -7.54
N ARG A 66 7.37 -14.00 -8.00
CA ARG A 66 8.79 -13.99 -7.61
C ARG A 66 9.50 -12.73 -8.09
N GLU A 67 9.27 -12.32 -9.33
CA GLU A 67 9.86 -11.09 -9.87
C GLU A 67 9.39 -9.86 -9.08
N ALA A 68 8.09 -9.77 -8.82
CA ALA A 68 7.53 -8.68 -8.03
C ALA A 68 8.10 -8.65 -6.61
N GLY A 69 8.13 -9.82 -5.96
CA GLY A 69 8.68 -9.92 -4.59
C GLY A 69 10.14 -9.51 -4.52
N LYS A 70 10.96 -9.94 -5.47
CA LYS A 70 12.37 -9.55 -5.55
C LYS A 70 12.52 -8.04 -5.71
N TYR A 71 11.75 -7.44 -6.60
CA TYR A 71 11.77 -5.98 -6.80
C TYR A 71 11.36 -5.25 -5.53
N LEU A 72 10.27 -5.67 -4.90
CA LEU A 72 9.74 -5.00 -3.70
C LEU A 72 10.71 -5.08 -2.52
N LEU A 73 11.39 -6.22 -2.35
CA LEU A 73 12.32 -6.40 -1.23
C LEU A 73 13.69 -5.78 -1.49
N ASP A 74 14.22 -5.92 -2.70
CA ASP A 74 15.65 -5.67 -2.96
C ASP A 74 15.92 -4.65 -4.05
N GLY A 75 14.98 -4.41 -4.96
CA GLY A 75 15.25 -3.64 -6.20
C GLY A 75 14.61 -2.27 -6.28
N GLY A 76 13.54 -2.03 -5.54
CA GLY A 76 12.71 -0.83 -5.72
C GLY A 76 13.03 0.34 -4.80
N GLY A 77 13.90 0.18 -3.83
CA GLY A 77 14.18 1.22 -2.85
C GLY A 77 12.98 1.54 -1.97
N ILE A 78 12.04 0.61 -1.82
CA ILE A 78 10.81 0.78 -1.06
C ILE A 78 11.08 0.48 0.41
N GLU A 79 10.68 1.40 1.28
CA GLU A 79 10.78 1.18 2.72
C GLU A 79 9.70 0.19 3.16
N ILE A 80 10.08 -0.80 3.99
CA ILE A 80 9.14 -1.79 4.51
C ILE A 80 8.99 -1.59 6.01
N ILE A 81 7.75 -1.35 6.45
CA ILE A 81 7.39 -1.29 7.86
C ILE A 81 6.80 -2.65 8.24
N HIS A 82 7.42 -3.30 9.21
CA HIS A 82 6.93 -4.59 9.70
C HIS A 82 5.91 -4.36 10.82
N LEU A 83 4.72 -4.92 10.64
CA LEU A 83 3.71 -4.90 11.70
C LEU A 83 4.16 -5.83 12.80
N ASP A 84 4.56 -5.24 13.92
CA ASP A 84 4.84 -5.92 15.15
C ASP A 84 3.55 -6.09 15.98
N GLU A 85 3.68 -6.57 17.20
CA GLU A 85 2.53 -6.77 18.08
C GLU A 85 1.79 -5.45 18.37
N VAL A 86 2.52 -4.37 18.56
CA VAL A 86 1.92 -3.05 18.86
C VAL A 86 1.08 -2.57 17.68
N LEU A 87 1.63 -2.59 16.48
CA LEU A 87 0.91 -2.19 15.27
C LEU A 87 -0.26 -3.13 14.96
N GLN A 88 -0.11 -4.42 15.23
CA GLN A 88 -1.21 -5.37 15.05
C GLN A 88 -2.38 -5.04 15.97
N ARG A 89 -2.12 -4.73 17.24
CA ARG A 89 -3.16 -4.34 18.18
C ARG A 89 -3.80 -3.02 17.84
N SER A 90 -3.02 -2.04 17.37
CA SER A 90 -3.56 -0.78 16.87
C SER A 90 -4.47 -0.98 15.67
N SER A 91 -4.06 -1.87 14.76
CA SER A 91 -4.87 -2.24 13.59
C SER A 91 -6.18 -2.91 13.99
N TRP A 92 -6.13 -3.80 14.98
CA TRP A 92 -7.30 -4.47 15.52
C TRP A 92 -8.29 -3.47 16.13
N ALA A 93 -7.78 -2.50 16.91
CA ALA A 93 -8.62 -1.47 17.52
C ALA A 93 -9.34 -0.64 16.45
N ILE A 94 -8.65 -0.27 15.39
CA ILE A 94 -9.24 0.46 14.26
C ILE A 94 -10.26 -0.42 13.54
N PHE A 95 -9.91 -1.67 13.24
CA PHE A 95 -10.81 -2.59 12.55
C PHE A 95 -12.14 -2.77 13.28
N ARG A 96 -12.10 -2.85 14.60
CA ARG A 96 -13.31 -2.96 15.43
C ARG A 96 -14.22 -1.73 15.32
N GLU A 97 -13.66 -0.57 15.03
CA GLU A 97 -14.41 0.68 14.89
C GLU A 97 -14.94 0.89 13.48
N LEU A 98 -14.31 0.27 12.47
CA LEU A 98 -14.72 0.42 11.08
C LEU A 98 -16.06 -0.27 10.84
N ARG A 99 -17.03 0.50 10.35
CA ARG A 99 -18.36 -0.02 10.01
C ARG A 99 -18.54 -0.21 8.50
N GLU A 100 -17.62 0.33 7.72
CA GLU A 100 -17.61 0.22 6.28
C GLU A 100 -17.39 -1.24 5.85
N LYS A 101 -18.38 -1.80 5.17
CA LYS A 101 -18.45 -3.25 4.85
C LYS A 101 -17.25 -3.76 4.06
N ASN A 102 -16.69 -2.92 3.19
CA ASN A 102 -15.62 -3.32 2.29
C ASN A 102 -14.22 -3.13 2.86
N MET A 103 -14.11 -2.65 4.09
CA MET A 103 -12.81 -2.40 4.73
C MET A 103 -12.29 -3.66 5.39
N SER A 104 -11.13 -4.12 4.93
CA SER A 104 -10.46 -5.32 5.45
C SER A 104 -9.58 -4.99 6.65
N PHE A 105 -9.05 -6.05 7.28
CA PHE A 105 -8.04 -5.88 8.33
C PHE A 105 -6.76 -5.25 7.78
N VAL A 106 -6.37 -5.58 6.55
CA VAL A 106 -5.22 -4.94 5.90
C VAL A 106 -5.47 -3.43 5.76
N ASP A 107 -6.68 -3.02 5.37
CA ASP A 107 -7.04 -1.61 5.27
C ASP A 107 -6.94 -0.91 6.64
N ALA A 108 -7.39 -1.56 7.70
CA ALA A 108 -7.22 -1.03 9.06
C ALA A 108 -5.74 -0.89 9.43
N SER A 109 -4.91 -1.84 9.01
CA SER A 109 -3.46 -1.78 9.25
C SER A 109 -2.81 -0.60 8.53
N ILE A 110 -3.28 -0.24 7.35
CA ILE A 110 -2.81 0.95 6.63
C ILE A 110 -3.06 2.20 7.47
N ILE A 111 -4.26 2.35 8.00
CA ILE A 111 -4.61 3.50 8.85
C ILE A 111 -3.74 3.54 10.10
N ALA A 112 -3.54 2.39 10.75
CA ALA A 112 -2.69 2.31 11.94
C ALA A 112 -1.26 2.75 11.65
N ILE A 113 -0.69 2.33 10.52
CA ILE A 113 0.66 2.71 10.11
C ILE A 113 0.74 4.20 9.78
N LEU A 114 -0.21 4.74 9.03
CA LEU A 114 -0.23 6.17 8.72
C LEU A 114 -0.21 7.01 9.99
N LYS A 115 -0.99 6.62 11.00
CA LYS A 115 -1.01 7.31 12.30
C LYS A 115 0.32 7.16 13.04
N ALA A 116 0.81 5.94 13.18
CA ALA A 116 2.02 5.65 13.95
C ALA A 116 3.26 6.32 13.37
N GLU A 117 3.33 6.41 12.04
CA GLU A 117 4.48 6.96 11.32
C GLU A 117 4.30 8.42 10.91
N ASP A 118 3.20 9.04 11.34
CA ASP A 118 2.86 10.42 10.98
C ASP A 118 2.93 10.66 9.46
N MET A 119 2.36 9.73 8.71
CA MET A 119 2.26 9.81 7.26
C MET A 119 0.88 10.30 6.85
N SER A 120 0.83 11.19 5.88
CA SER A 120 -0.43 11.82 5.48
C SER A 120 -0.86 11.50 4.05
N ARG A 121 -0.17 10.59 3.36
CA ARG A 121 -0.50 10.28 1.97
C ARG A 121 -0.52 8.79 1.69
N LEU A 122 -1.57 8.36 0.99
CA LEU A 122 -1.81 6.97 0.59
C LEU A 122 -2.02 6.89 -0.92
N ILE A 123 -1.36 5.96 -1.59
CA ILE A 123 -1.64 5.59 -2.97
C ILE A 123 -2.54 4.35 -2.94
N THR A 124 -3.76 4.48 -3.43
CA THR A 124 -4.72 3.38 -3.54
C THR A 124 -5.64 3.61 -4.73
N PHE A 125 -6.08 2.54 -5.34
CA PHE A 125 -7.13 2.58 -6.35
C PHE A 125 -8.55 2.42 -5.74
N ASP A 126 -8.65 2.06 -4.47
CA ASP A 126 -9.93 1.99 -3.74
C ASP A 126 -10.30 3.35 -3.17
N ARG A 127 -10.34 4.37 -4.02
CA ARG A 127 -10.51 5.75 -3.60
C ARG A 127 -11.86 6.01 -2.92
N ALA A 128 -12.92 5.41 -3.42
CA ALA A 128 -14.25 5.57 -2.84
C ALA A 128 -14.31 5.08 -1.40
N ASP A 129 -13.71 3.91 -1.12
CA ASP A 129 -13.71 3.32 0.21
C ASP A 129 -12.87 4.12 1.19
N PHE A 130 -11.70 4.62 0.76
CA PHE A 130 -10.81 5.38 1.63
C PHE A 130 -11.17 6.86 1.80
N LYS A 131 -12.02 7.42 0.94
CA LYS A 131 -12.35 8.86 0.96
C LYS A 131 -12.91 9.33 2.31
N LYS A 132 -13.83 8.57 2.89
CA LYS A 132 -14.41 8.91 4.21
C LYS A 132 -13.38 8.78 5.32
N LEU A 133 -12.54 7.76 5.23
CA LEU A 133 -11.51 7.49 6.22
C LEU A 133 -10.39 8.53 6.16
N ALA A 134 -10.09 9.05 4.97
CA ALA A 134 -9.11 10.11 4.78
C ALA A 134 -9.46 11.35 5.62
N ARG A 135 -10.73 11.71 5.70
CA ARG A 135 -11.17 12.80 6.57
C ARG A 135 -11.06 12.46 8.05
N ARG A 136 -11.53 11.27 8.43
CA ARG A 136 -11.55 10.83 9.83
C ARG A 136 -10.15 10.72 10.42
N TYR A 137 -9.20 10.23 9.64
CA TYR A 137 -7.84 9.93 10.10
C TYR A 137 -6.77 10.88 9.54
N SER A 138 -7.18 11.98 8.91
CA SER A 138 -6.29 13.06 8.48
C SER A 138 -5.19 12.65 7.51
N PHE A 139 -5.58 11.96 6.45
CA PHE A 139 -4.67 11.67 5.34
C PHE A 139 -5.35 12.00 4.00
N ARG A 140 -4.57 11.99 2.92
CA ARG A 140 -5.06 12.21 1.55
C ARG A 140 -4.69 11.04 0.63
N ILE A 141 -5.49 10.87 -0.37
CA ILE A 141 -5.27 9.87 -1.41
C ILE A 141 -4.93 10.51 -2.75
#